data_e9056be7065116a9737fb55db723bbaf
#
_entry.id   e9056be7065116a9737fb55db723bbaf
#
_cell.length_a   1.000
_cell.length_b   1.000
_cell.length_c   1.000
_cell.angle_alpha   90.00
_cell.angle_beta   90.00
_cell.angle_gamma   90.00
#
_symmetry.space_group_name_H-M   'P 1'
#
loop_
_entity.id
_entity.type
_entity.pdbx_description
1 polymer ?
#
loop_
_entity_poly.entity_id
_entity_poly.type
_entity_poly.pdbx_seq_one_letter_code
_entity_poly.pdbx_strand_id
1 'polypeptide(L)'
;MRAYLIALAAAVLLIAFDILSAPALLMHAGGETTVLVREIGREGTPFTVRFIHSVQKTPVEEFLTVYPDGHFHLTGTRYQSHGVGLPFLPEEGTFREEDGHFILDMDRDYDTLSLRTGVGTELT
;
A
#
# COMPACT_ATOMS: atom_id res chain seq x y z
N MET A 1 -15.54 6.24 -45.67
CA MET A 1 -15.00 4.95 -45.21
C MET A 1 -13.57 5.09 -44.62
N ARG A 2 -12.61 5.65 -45.34
CA ARG A 2 -11.21 5.81 -44.82
C ARG A 2 -11.12 6.67 -43.54
N ALA A 3 -11.89 7.77 -43.48
CA ALA A 3 -11.90 8.64 -42.28
C ALA A 3 -12.40 7.93 -41.00
N TYR A 4 -13.41 7.09 -41.13
CA TYR A 4 -13.93 6.31 -39.98
C TYR A 4 -12.93 5.25 -39.50
N LEU A 5 -12.20 4.61 -40.41
CA LEU A 5 -11.17 3.62 -40.04
C LEU A 5 -10.00 4.32 -39.34
N ILE A 6 -9.58 5.50 -39.76
CA ILE A 6 -8.54 6.30 -39.12
C ILE A 6 -9.01 6.73 -37.71
N ALA A 7 -10.24 7.22 -37.58
CA ALA A 7 -10.79 7.60 -36.28
C ALA A 7 -10.90 6.42 -35.30
N LEU A 8 -11.34 5.26 -35.79
CA LEU A 8 -11.41 4.03 -34.99
C LEU A 8 -10.01 3.59 -34.53
N ALA A 9 -9.04 3.57 -35.44
CA ALA A 9 -7.66 3.22 -35.09
C ALA A 9 -7.05 4.20 -34.07
N ALA A 10 -7.30 5.50 -34.22
CA ALA A 10 -6.85 6.49 -33.25
C ALA A 10 -7.51 6.31 -31.87
N ALA A 11 -8.81 6.00 -31.83
CA ALA A 11 -9.51 5.72 -30.57
C ALA A 11 -8.96 4.47 -29.87
N VAL A 12 -8.70 3.40 -30.64
CA VAL A 12 -8.09 2.17 -30.09
C VAL A 12 -6.69 2.42 -29.54
N LEU A 13 -5.87 3.22 -30.25
CA LEU A 13 -4.53 3.59 -29.78
C LEU A 13 -4.57 4.43 -28.50
N LEU A 14 -5.50 5.38 -28.40
CA LEU A 14 -5.67 6.19 -27.20
C LEU A 14 -6.10 5.35 -26.00
N ILE A 15 -7.05 4.45 -26.18
CA ILE A 15 -7.50 3.53 -25.12
C ILE A 15 -6.34 2.60 -24.71
N ALA A 16 -5.60 2.05 -25.67
CA ALA A 16 -4.46 1.20 -25.37
C ALA A 16 -3.35 1.97 -24.61
N PHE A 17 -3.11 3.22 -25.00
CA PHE A 17 -2.14 4.08 -24.32
C PHE A 17 -2.57 4.37 -22.89
N ASP A 18 -3.84 4.69 -22.64
CA ASP A 18 -4.38 4.94 -21.30
C ASP A 18 -4.22 3.72 -20.39
N ILE A 19 -4.59 2.53 -20.88
CA ILE A 19 -4.44 1.27 -20.14
C ILE A 19 -2.97 0.94 -19.84
N LEU A 20 -2.06 1.16 -20.80
CA LEU A 20 -0.63 0.86 -20.65
C LEU A 20 0.10 1.90 -19.79
N SER A 21 -0.47 3.09 -19.60
CA SER A 21 0.10 4.19 -18.82
C SER A 21 -0.48 4.28 -17.42
N ALA A 22 -1.42 3.41 -17.05
CA ALA A 22 -2.01 3.40 -15.71
C ALA A 22 -0.94 3.13 -14.66
N PRO A 23 -0.87 3.94 -13.58
CA PRO A 23 0.07 3.70 -12.49
C PRO A 23 -0.26 2.38 -11.78
N ALA A 24 0.77 1.63 -11.40
CA ALA A 24 0.65 0.35 -10.74
C ALA A 24 1.52 0.29 -9.49
N LEU A 25 1.09 -0.46 -8.48
CA LEU A 25 1.90 -0.75 -7.29
C LEU A 25 2.73 -2.01 -7.55
N LEU A 26 4.03 -1.89 -7.43
CA LEU A 26 4.99 -2.97 -7.62
C LEU A 26 5.72 -3.26 -6.32
N MET A 27 6.01 -4.53 -6.07
CA MET A 27 6.92 -4.96 -5.02
C MET A 27 8.20 -5.52 -5.64
N HIS A 28 9.35 -5.04 -5.20
CA HIS A 28 10.67 -5.58 -5.55
C HIS A 28 11.25 -6.34 -4.36
N ALA A 29 11.49 -7.62 -4.51
CA ALA A 29 12.07 -8.46 -3.49
C ALA A 29 12.98 -9.53 -4.09
N GLY A 30 14.20 -9.69 -3.56
CA GLY A 30 15.13 -10.73 -4.00
C GLY A 30 15.51 -10.67 -5.48
N GLY A 31 15.43 -9.50 -6.11
CA GLY A 31 15.69 -9.32 -7.55
C GLY A 31 14.48 -9.60 -8.46
N GLU A 32 13.34 -9.97 -7.88
CA GLU A 32 12.08 -10.17 -8.58
C GLU A 32 11.14 -8.98 -8.41
N THR A 33 10.25 -8.79 -9.38
CA THR A 33 9.20 -7.76 -9.35
C THR A 33 7.83 -8.42 -9.43
N THR A 34 7.00 -8.12 -8.44
CA THR A 34 5.61 -8.58 -8.38
C THR A 34 4.66 -7.38 -8.50
N VAL A 35 3.64 -7.49 -9.34
CA VAL A 35 2.58 -6.49 -9.43
C VAL A 35 1.56 -6.78 -8.34
N LEU A 36 1.42 -5.85 -7.38
CA LEU A 36 0.44 -5.95 -6.29
C LEU A 36 -0.91 -5.35 -6.69
N VAL A 37 -0.89 -4.18 -7.34
CA VAL A 37 -2.08 -3.50 -7.85
C VAL A 37 -1.81 -3.07 -9.29
N ARG A 38 -2.66 -3.47 -10.23
CA ARG A 38 -2.47 -3.19 -11.66
C ARG A 38 -2.88 -1.78 -12.08
N GLU A 39 -3.78 -1.17 -11.31
CA GLU A 39 -4.30 0.17 -11.59
C GLU A 39 -4.57 0.90 -10.28
N ILE A 40 -3.93 2.03 -10.09
CA ILE A 40 -4.14 2.89 -8.93
C ILE A 40 -5.22 3.91 -9.29
N GLY A 41 -6.32 3.89 -8.52
CA GLY A 41 -7.42 4.83 -8.70
C GLY A 41 -7.02 6.28 -8.43
N ARG A 42 -7.74 7.23 -9.02
CA ARG A 42 -7.48 8.68 -8.85
C ARG A 42 -7.57 9.13 -7.39
N GLU A 43 -8.48 8.57 -6.63
CA GLU A 43 -8.69 8.84 -5.19
C GLU A 43 -7.73 8.03 -4.29
N GLY A 44 -6.77 7.35 -4.90
CA GLY A 44 -5.91 6.40 -4.23
C GLY A 44 -6.49 4.98 -4.17
N THR A 45 -5.64 4.02 -3.90
CA THR A 45 -6.02 2.60 -3.75
C THR A 45 -5.57 2.12 -2.39
N PRO A 46 -6.48 1.72 -1.48
CA PRO A 46 -6.12 1.21 -0.18
C PRO A 46 -5.52 -0.18 -0.28
N PHE A 47 -4.55 -0.47 0.58
CA PHE A 47 -3.98 -1.79 0.80
C PHE A 47 -3.53 -1.95 2.24
N THR A 48 -3.29 -3.18 2.65
CA THR A 48 -2.82 -3.50 4.00
C THR A 48 -1.51 -4.27 3.91
N VAL A 49 -0.54 -3.87 4.71
CA VAL A 49 0.67 -4.63 4.95
C VAL A 49 0.50 -5.40 6.24
N ARG A 50 0.63 -6.72 6.18
CA ARG A 50 0.53 -7.59 7.33
C ARG A 50 1.84 -8.33 7.56
N PHE A 51 2.31 -8.34 8.79
CA PHE A 51 3.51 -9.07 9.18
C PHE A 51 3.43 -9.56 10.62
N ILE A 52 4.31 -10.50 10.97
CA ILE A 52 4.48 -10.96 12.34
C ILE A 52 5.59 -10.14 13.00
N HIS A 53 5.27 -9.50 14.12
CA HIS A 53 6.25 -8.74 14.87
C HIS A 53 7.40 -9.66 15.34
N SER A 54 8.64 -9.27 15.04
CA SER A 54 9.83 -10.15 15.26
C SER A 54 10.05 -10.55 16.71
N VAL A 55 9.69 -9.69 17.67
CA VAL A 55 9.88 -9.93 19.10
C VAL A 55 8.62 -10.51 19.72
N GLN A 56 7.47 -9.88 19.55
CA GLN A 56 6.20 -10.27 20.20
C GLN A 56 5.54 -11.49 19.56
N LYS A 57 5.93 -11.85 18.33
CA LYS A 57 5.35 -12.96 17.56
C LYS A 57 3.84 -12.85 17.39
N THR A 58 3.32 -11.62 17.36
CA THR A 58 1.93 -11.30 17.13
C THR A 58 1.75 -10.59 15.79
N PRO A 59 0.58 -10.72 15.14
CA PRO A 59 0.32 -10.04 13.89
C PRO A 59 0.22 -8.52 14.08
N VAL A 60 0.78 -7.80 13.11
CA VAL A 60 0.66 -6.35 12.95
C VAL A 60 0.09 -6.09 11.57
N GLU A 61 -0.80 -5.13 11.46
CA GLU A 61 -1.39 -4.68 10.22
C GLU A 61 -1.23 -3.16 10.10
N GLU A 62 -0.72 -2.72 8.97
CA GLU A 62 -0.60 -1.30 8.61
C GLU A 62 -1.55 -1.00 7.46
N PHE A 63 -2.38 0.02 7.61
CA PHE A 63 -3.37 0.45 6.64
C PHE A 63 -2.83 1.62 5.85
N LEU A 64 -2.64 1.41 4.55
CA LEU A 64 -2.07 2.39 3.65
C LEU A 64 -2.97 2.64 2.45
N THR A 65 -2.81 3.81 1.86
CA THR A 65 -3.35 4.15 0.54
C THR A 65 -2.19 4.56 -0.35
N VAL A 66 -2.10 3.99 -1.54
CA VAL A 66 -1.17 4.45 -2.57
C VAL A 66 -1.91 5.36 -3.55
N TYR A 67 -1.28 6.47 -3.94
CA TYR A 67 -1.82 7.46 -4.88
C TYR A 67 -1.13 7.39 -6.24
N PRO A 68 -1.79 7.90 -7.30
CA PRO A 68 -1.24 7.81 -8.67
C PRO A 68 0.10 8.53 -8.89
N ASP A 69 0.43 9.51 -8.06
CA ASP A 69 1.71 10.24 -8.07
C ASP A 69 2.87 9.48 -7.40
N GLY A 70 2.56 8.30 -6.79
CA GLY A 70 3.53 7.42 -6.17
C GLY A 70 3.71 7.59 -4.67
N HIS A 71 3.05 8.55 -4.02
CA HIS A 71 3.13 8.65 -2.56
C HIS A 71 2.21 7.64 -1.87
N PHE A 72 2.55 7.33 -0.61
CA PHE A 72 1.79 6.45 0.27
C PHE A 72 1.31 7.24 1.47
N HIS A 73 0.09 6.99 1.90
CA HIS A 73 -0.50 7.56 3.09
C HIS A 73 -0.82 6.45 4.10
N LEU A 74 -0.19 6.49 5.27
CA LEU A 74 -0.45 5.58 6.38
C LEU A 74 -1.57 6.15 7.25
N THR A 75 -2.70 5.46 7.30
CA THR A 75 -3.88 5.87 8.07
C THR A 75 -3.96 5.23 9.44
N GLY A 76 -3.26 4.13 9.67
CA GLY A 76 -3.26 3.51 10.97
C GLY A 76 -2.51 2.18 11.04
N THR A 77 -2.31 1.73 12.28
CA THR A 77 -1.68 0.45 12.60
C THR A 77 -2.53 -0.29 13.63
N ARG A 78 -2.72 -1.60 13.41
CA ARG A 78 -3.40 -2.50 14.34
C ARG A 78 -2.47 -3.59 14.82
N TYR A 79 -2.42 -3.84 16.14
CA TYR A 79 -1.57 -4.85 16.75
C TYR A 79 -2.19 -5.42 18.04
N GLN A 80 -1.72 -6.59 18.52
CA GLN A 80 -2.29 -7.28 19.67
C GLN A 80 -1.59 -7.01 20.99
N SER A 81 -0.35 -6.52 20.97
CA SER A 81 0.39 -6.24 22.21
C SER A 81 1.33 -5.07 22.01
N HIS A 82 1.59 -4.33 23.09
CA HIS A 82 2.61 -3.29 23.11
C HIS A 82 4.00 -3.92 22.90
N GLY A 83 4.50 -3.87 21.68
CA GLY A 83 5.82 -4.39 21.32
C GLY A 83 6.88 -3.30 21.31
N VAL A 84 8.13 -3.70 21.46
CA VAL A 84 9.27 -2.80 21.25
C VAL A 84 9.29 -2.37 19.78
N GLY A 85 9.30 -1.05 19.55
CA GLY A 85 9.35 -0.47 18.20
C GLY A 85 8.00 -0.31 17.50
N LEU A 86 6.88 -0.62 18.19
CA LEU A 86 5.55 -0.23 17.70
C LEU A 86 5.21 1.18 18.17
N PRO A 87 4.57 2.00 17.31
CA PRO A 87 4.17 3.34 17.68
C PRO A 87 3.06 3.30 18.73
N PHE A 88 3.18 4.06 19.81
CA PHE A 88 2.15 4.23 20.85
C PHE A 88 2.23 5.59 21.56
N LEU A 89 3.06 6.50 21.05
CA LEU A 89 3.20 7.83 21.63
C LEU A 89 2.04 8.72 21.17
N PRO A 90 1.53 9.62 22.02
CA PRO A 90 0.43 10.53 21.67
C PRO A 90 0.71 11.40 20.45
N GLU A 91 1.97 11.74 20.19
CA GLU A 91 2.40 12.51 19.02
C GLU A 91 2.41 11.68 17.72
N GLU A 92 2.30 10.38 17.79
CA GLU A 92 2.26 9.49 16.61
C GLU A 92 0.85 9.28 16.06
N GLY A 93 -0.19 9.56 16.87
CA GLY A 93 -1.58 9.45 16.46
C GLY A 93 -2.55 9.32 17.62
N THR A 94 -3.79 8.97 17.33
CA THR A 94 -4.83 8.71 18.32
C THR A 94 -4.90 7.23 18.64
N PHE A 95 -4.64 6.89 19.89
CA PHE A 95 -4.64 5.52 20.37
C PHE A 95 -6.03 5.11 20.88
N ARG A 96 -6.46 3.90 20.51
CA ARG A 96 -7.67 3.24 21.01
C ARG A 96 -7.47 1.73 21.15
N GLU A 97 -8.27 1.12 22.01
CA GLU A 97 -8.35 -0.33 22.16
C GLU A 97 -9.73 -0.80 21.71
N GLU A 98 -9.77 -1.83 20.89
CA GLU A 98 -11.00 -2.37 20.33
C GLU A 98 -10.86 -3.89 20.14
N ASP A 99 -11.75 -4.66 20.74
CA ASP A 99 -11.80 -6.13 20.63
C ASP A 99 -10.46 -6.84 20.93
N GLY A 100 -9.73 -6.36 21.94
CA GLY A 100 -8.44 -6.90 22.35
C GLY A 100 -7.28 -6.58 21.39
N HIS A 101 -7.48 -5.60 20.50
CA HIS A 101 -6.45 -5.05 19.64
C HIS A 101 -6.18 -3.60 20.00
N PHE A 102 -4.95 -3.21 19.85
CA PHE A 102 -4.53 -1.82 19.92
C PHE A 102 -4.55 -1.24 18.52
N ILE A 103 -5.18 -0.08 18.36
CA ILE A 103 -5.27 0.63 17.10
C ILE A 103 -4.70 2.02 17.32
N LEU A 104 -3.76 2.39 16.48
CA LEU A 104 -3.23 3.73 16.40
C LEU A 104 -3.67 4.34 15.08
N ASP A 105 -4.57 5.31 15.13
CA ASP A 105 -4.96 6.08 13.96
C ASP A 105 -3.86 7.10 13.67
N MET A 106 -3.34 7.10 12.46
CA MET A 106 -2.17 7.86 12.02
C MET A 106 -2.52 8.72 10.81
N ASP A 107 -1.67 9.70 10.54
CA ASP A 107 -1.75 10.59 9.39
C ASP A 107 -0.32 10.90 8.93
N ARG A 108 0.25 10.00 8.13
CA ARG A 108 1.64 10.09 7.66
C ARG A 108 1.77 9.79 6.19
N ASP A 109 2.49 10.67 5.50
CA ASP A 109 2.85 10.49 4.10
C ASP A 109 4.27 9.96 3.94
N TYR A 110 4.48 9.13 2.91
CA TYR A 110 5.76 8.57 2.51
C TYR A 110 5.92 8.64 1.00
N ASP A 111 7.06 9.12 0.53
CA ASP A 111 7.39 9.10 -0.90
C ASP A 111 7.84 7.72 -1.37
N THR A 112 8.33 6.91 -0.44
CA THR A 112 8.78 5.53 -0.69
C THR A 112 8.45 4.65 0.49
N LEU A 113 8.02 3.41 0.21
CA LEU A 113 7.80 2.39 1.22
C LEU A 113 8.86 1.30 1.07
N SER A 114 9.71 1.17 2.08
CA SER A 114 10.75 0.14 2.13
C SER A 114 10.54 -0.77 3.33
N LEU A 115 10.23 -2.04 3.06
CA LEU A 115 9.94 -3.04 4.08
C LEU A 115 11.17 -3.92 4.27
N ARG A 116 11.58 -4.12 5.52
CA ARG A 116 12.64 -5.07 5.88
C ARG A 116 12.01 -6.32 6.45
N THR A 117 12.25 -7.43 5.79
CA THR A 117 11.81 -8.74 6.26
C THR A 117 12.93 -9.44 7.02
N GLY A 118 12.58 -10.06 8.14
CA GLY A 118 13.47 -10.92 8.91
C GLY A 118 12.95 -12.36 8.94
N VAL A 119 13.73 -13.27 9.46
CA VAL A 119 13.31 -14.67 9.66
C VAL A 119 12.08 -14.69 10.58
N GLY A 120 10.95 -15.27 10.07
CA GLY A 120 9.70 -15.42 10.82
C GLY A 120 8.81 -14.18 10.88
N THR A 121 8.94 -13.23 9.94
CA THR A 121 8.08 -12.03 9.87
C THR A 121 6.93 -12.16 8.88
N GLU A 122 6.80 -13.21 8.10
CA GLU A 122 5.65 -13.54 7.23
C GLU A 122 4.95 -12.30 6.63
N LEU A 123 5.67 -11.52 5.83
CA LEU A 123 5.14 -10.31 5.21
C LEU A 123 4.12 -10.66 4.11
N THR A 124 2.91 -10.08 4.18
CA THR A 124 1.83 -10.21 3.17
C THR A 124 1.14 -8.87 2.88
#